data_271ece95f0e689229bd05733f2c7ae66
#
_entry.id   271ece95f0e689229bd05733f2c7ae66
#
_cell.length_a   1.000
_cell.length_b   1.000
_cell.length_c   1.000
_cell.angle_alpha   90.00
_cell.angle_beta   90.00
_cell.angle_gamma   90.00
#
_symmetry.space_group_name_H-M   'P 1'
#
loop_
_entity.id
_entity.type
_entity.pdbx_description
1 polymer ?
#
loop_
_entity_poly.entity_id
_entity_poly.type
_entity_poly.pdbx_seq_one_letter_code
_entity_poly.pdbx_strand_id
1 'polypeptide(L)'
;YWSRLKEFAEKGNKDGLLLFHENYFQHNILEAGAHWVDSPWRSSNNINQTGFPEPAPFAGDKRIFVADMFYDISHPVRRELHRQYIRQCLNNFADNSNVIQLTSAEFTGPLHFVQFWLDVIAEWETETGKKAKVALSTTKDVQDAILADPKRAAVVDIIDIRYWHYKTDGIFAPEGGKNMAPRQHMRKMKVGKVTFTEAYKAVNEYRQKFPQKAVTFYAQNYPAMGWAVFMAGGSCPV
;
A
#
# COMPACT_ATOMS: atom_id res chain seq x y z
N TYR A 1 15.12 4.01 -15.69
CA TYR A 1 14.17 4.21 -14.58
C TYR A 1 14.78 3.69 -13.27
N TRP A 2 15.06 2.38 -13.12
CA TRP A 2 15.50 1.75 -11.88
C TRP A 2 16.80 2.32 -11.31
N SER A 3 17.80 2.60 -12.14
CA SER A 3 19.06 3.21 -11.71
C SER A 3 18.88 4.59 -11.10
N ARG A 4 17.99 5.41 -11.68
CA ARG A 4 17.69 6.74 -11.14
C ARG A 4 16.97 6.67 -9.79
N LEU A 5 16.06 5.70 -9.63
CA LEU A 5 15.39 5.49 -8.33
C LEU A 5 16.38 5.04 -7.24
N LYS A 6 17.31 4.15 -7.61
CA LYS A 6 18.38 3.71 -6.69
C LYS A 6 19.27 4.89 -6.29
N GLU A 7 19.72 5.68 -7.24
CA GLU A 7 20.53 6.89 -6.98
C GLU A 7 19.77 7.89 -6.08
N PHE A 8 18.46 8.08 -6.30
CA PHE A 8 17.63 8.92 -5.46
C PHE A 8 17.55 8.39 -4.02
N ALA A 9 17.36 7.06 -3.85
CA ALA A 9 17.36 6.43 -2.54
C ALA A 9 18.71 6.59 -1.82
N GLU A 10 19.82 6.41 -2.52
CA GLU A 10 21.17 6.59 -1.97
C GLU A 10 21.43 8.03 -1.53
N LYS A 11 20.99 9.01 -2.30
CA LYS A 11 21.08 10.43 -1.93
C LYS A 11 20.20 10.72 -0.70
N GLY A 12 18.94 10.28 -0.72
CA GLY A 12 18.05 10.44 0.43
C GLY A 12 18.58 9.81 1.71
N ASN A 13 19.26 8.66 1.61
CA ASN A 13 19.88 8.02 2.78
C ASN A 13 20.98 8.87 3.40
N LYS A 14 21.79 9.55 2.59
CA LYS A 14 22.84 10.47 3.10
C LYS A 14 22.26 11.64 3.87
N ASP A 15 21.06 12.07 3.49
CA ASP A 15 20.34 13.18 4.13
C ASP A 15 19.40 12.69 5.26
N GLY A 16 19.46 11.41 5.64
CA GLY A 16 18.64 10.81 6.69
C GLY A 16 17.17 10.64 6.34
N LEU A 17 16.82 10.63 5.05
CA LEU A 17 15.43 10.49 4.57
C LEU A 17 15.05 9.02 4.42
N LEU A 18 13.83 8.68 4.87
CA LEU A 18 13.17 7.42 4.59
C LEU A 18 12.27 7.58 3.36
N LEU A 19 12.34 6.62 2.44
CA LEU A 19 11.54 6.61 1.22
C LEU A 19 10.49 5.52 1.29
N PHE A 20 9.22 5.90 1.15
CA PHE A 20 8.11 4.96 0.94
C PHE A 20 8.00 4.67 -0.55
N HIS A 21 8.42 3.47 -0.96
CA HIS A 21 8.36 3.03 -2.34
C HIS A 21 7.05 2.31 -2.61
N GLU A 22 6.14 2.99 -3.27
CA GLU A 22 4.86 2.45 -3.70
C GLU A 22 5.08 1.54 -4.93
N ASN A 23 4.87 0.24 -4.77
CA ASN A 23 5.13 -0.74 -5.83
C ASN A 23 4.17 -0.54 -7.03
N TYR A 24 2.91 -0.18 -6.73
CA TYR A 24 1.88 0.01 -7.75
C TYR A 24 1.28 1.40 -7.67
N PHE A 25 0.68 1.84 -8.77
CA PHE A 25 -0.12 3.07 -8.81
C PHE A 25 -1.59 2.72 -9.03
N GLN A 26 -2.33 2.58 -7.93
CA GLN A 26 -3.70 2.10 -7.93
C GLN A 26 -4.65 2.97 -8.77
N HIS A 27 -4.41 4.26 -8.90
CA HIS A 27 -5.20 5.15 -9.74
C HIS A 27 -5.28 4.67 -11.20
N ASN A 28 -4.19 4.15 -11.76
CA ASN A 28 -4.18 3.62 -13.12
C ASN A 28 -5.09 2.41 -13.28
N ILE A 29 -5.34 1.69 -12.20
CA ILE A 29 -6.14 0.47 -12.18
C ILE A 29 -7.60 0.79 -11.93
N LEU A 30 -7.89 1.58 -10.90
CA LEU A 30 -9.27 1.87 -10.47
C LEU A 30 -9.94 2.97 -11.28
N GLU A 31 -9.16 3.90 -11.82
CA GLU A 31 -9.65 5.00 -12.67
C GLU A 31 -9.36 4.70 -14.15
N ALA A 32 -9.63 3.48 -14.59
CA ALA A 32 -9.23 2.94 -15.89
C ALA A 32 -9.57 3.82 -17.09
N GLY A 33 -10.72 4.50 -17.07
CA GLY A 33 -11.11 5.42 -18.13
C GLY A 33 -10.27 6.69 -18.23
N ALA A 34 -9.54 7.06 -17.16
CA ALA A 34 -8.73 8.28 -17.12
C ALA A 34 -7.22 7.97 -17.16
N HIS A 35 -6.78 6.90 -16.52
CA HIS A 35 -5.35 6.65 -16.27
C HIS A 35 -4.85 5.32 -16.86
N TRP A 36 -5.73 4.38 -17.17
CA TRP A 36 -5.32 3.08 -17.74
C TRP A 36 -4.59 3.24 -19.08
N VAL A 37 -4.89 4.29 -19.82
CA VAL A 37 -4.27 4.57 -21.12
C VAL A 37 -2.74 4.66 -21.03
N ASP A 38 -2.23 5.15 -19.90
CA ASP A 38 -0.79 5.32 -19.65
C ASP A 38 -0.19 4.18 -18.80
N SER A 39 -1.03 3.21 -18.37
CA SER A 39 -0.56 2.12 -17.53
C SER A 39 0.39 1.19 -18.27
N PRO A 40 1.56 0.86 -17.70
CA PRO A 40 2.48 -0.11 -18.30
C PRO A 40 1.91 -1.53 -18.37
N TRP A 41 0.84 -1.83 -17.64
CA TRP A 41 0.15 -3.12 -17.65
C TRP A 41 -0.86 -3.26 -18.79
N ARG A 42 -1.21 -2.17 -19.45
CA ARG A 42 -2.11 -2.19 -20.61
C ARG A 42 -1.45 -2.95 -21.76
N SER A 43 -2.21 -3.86 -22.41
CA SER A 43 -1.67 -4.72 -23.46
C SER A 43 -1.05 -3.94 -24.63
N SER A 44 -1.60 -2.77 -24.98
CA SER A 44 -1.02 -1.91 -26.02
C SER A 44 0.26 -1.17 -25.61
N ASN A 45 0.58 -1.12 -24.30
CA ASN A 45 1.75 -0.39 -23.78
C ASN A 45 2.93 -1.30 -23.42
N ASN A 46 2.78 -2.61 -23.54
CA ASN A 46 3.85 -3.54 -23.22
C ASN A 46 3.93 -4.73 -24.19
N ILE A 47 5.07 -5.39 -24.21
CA ILE A 47 5.35 -6.53 -25.07
C ILE A 47 5.04 -7.89 -24.45
N ASN A 48 4.60 -7.92 -23.18
CA ASN A 48 4.49 -9.15 -22.39
C ASN A 48 3.12 -9.84 -22.49
N GLN A 49 2.22 -9.37 -23.33
CA GLN A 49 0.88 -9.94 -23.50
C GLN A 49 0.17 -10.17 -22.15
N THR A 50 -0.02 -9.12 -21.38
CA THR A 50 -0.59 -9.17 -20.02
C THR A 50 -1.99 -9.77 -19.94
N GLY A 51 -2.67 -9.92 -21.07
CA GLY A 51 -4.02 -10.49 -21.15
C GLY A 51 -5.13 -9.58 -20.64
N PHE A 52 -4.84 -8.30 -20.43
CA PHE A 52 -5.87 -7.33 -20.09
C PHE A 52 -6.62 -6.87 -21.35
N PRO A 53 -7.96 -6.82 -21.30
CA PRO A 53 -8.75 -6.21 -22.37
C PRO A 53 -8.53 -4.70 -22.37
N GLU A 54 -8.75 -4.08 -23.52
CA GLU A 54 -8.83 -2.63 -23.59
C GLU A 54 -10.10 -2.14 -22.89
N PRO A 55 -10.00 -1.22 -21.92
CA PRO A 55 -11.16 -0.69 -21.25
C PRO A 55 -11.96 0.24 -22.16
N ALA A 56 -13.26 0.33 -21.91
CA ALA A 56 -14.08 1.34 -22.55
C ALA A 56 -13.51 2.75 -22.27
N PRO A 57 -13.60 3.69 -23.22
CA PRO A 57 -12.97 5.01 -23.10
C PRO A 57 -13.37 5.79 -21.85
N PHE A 58 -14.59 5.62 -21.37
CA PHE A 58 -15.06 6.16 -20.11
C PHE A 58 -16.08 5.24 -19.47
N ALA A 59 -15.78 4.80 -18.26
CA ALA A 59 -16.60 3.81 -17.55
C ALA A 59 -17.43 4.40 -16.40
N GLY A 60 -17.36 5.71 -16.11
CA GLY A 60 -18.09 6.34 -15.00
C GLY A 60 -17.80 5.62 -13.67
N ASP A 61 -18.86 5.27 -12.96
CA ASP A 61 -18.75 4.54 -11.70
C ASP A 61 -18.38 3.06 -11.85
N LYS A 62 -18.30 2.55 -13.09
CA LYS A 62 -17.86 1.19 -13.42
C LYS A 62 -16.35 1.09 -13.70
N ARG A 63 -15.56 2.00 -13.18
CA ARG A 63 -14.11 2.13 -13.42
C ARG A 63 -13.27 0.97 -12.92
N ILE A 64 -13.88 0.09 -12.16
CA ILE A 64 -13.23 -0.95 -11.37
C ILE A 64 -13.10 -2.29 -12.06
N PHE A 65 -13.69 -2.48 -13.23
CA PHE A 65 -13.65 -3.78 -13.90
C PHE A 65 -12.22 -4.26 -14.22
N VAL A 66 -11.28 -3.34 -14.42
CA VAL A 66 -9.85 -3.67 -14.59
C VAL A 66 -9.23 -4.09 -13.27
N ALA A 67 -9.69 -3.54 -12.14
CA ALA A 67 -9.14 -3.85 -10.82
C ALA A 67 -9.36 -5.32 -10.44
N ASP A 68 -10.55 -5.86 -10.67
CA ASP A 68 -10.83 -7.27 -10.39
C ASP A 68 -9.88 -8.19 -11.17
N MET A 69 -9.65 -7.87 -12.44
CA MET A 69 -8.71 -8.61 -13.29
C MET A 69 -7.25 -8.39 -12.89
N PHE A 70 -6.89 -7.18 -12.48
CA PHE A 70 -5.53 -6.84 -12.09
C PHE A 70 -5.11 -7.57 -10.83
N TYR A 71 -6.00 -7.64 -9.85
CA TYR A 71 -5.75 -8.32 -8.58
C TYR A 71 -6.02 -9.83 -8.62
N ASP A 72 -6.49 -10.36 -9.75
CA ASP A 72 -6.71 -11.79 -9.94
C ASP A 72 -5.38 -12.55 -10.13
N ILE A 73 -4.86 -13.05 -9.04
CA ILE A 73 -3.65 -13.88 -9.02
C ILE A 73 -3.88 -15.36 -9.38
N SER A 74 -5.12 -15.77 -9.69
CA SER A 74 -5.41 -17.09 -10.23
C SER A 74 -4.97 -17.21 -11.70
N HIS A 75 -4.91 -16.09 -12.41
CA HIS A 75 -4.46 -16.05 -13.81
C HIS A 75 -2.92 -16.22 -13.88
N PRO A 76 -2.41 -17.32 -14.47
CA PRO A 76 -1.01 -17.72 -14.35
C PRO A 76 -0.03 -16.68 -14.92
N VAL A 77 -0.34 -16.08 -16.07
CA VAL A 77 0.53 -15.09 -16.73
C VAL A 77 0.61 -13.82 -15.86
N ARG A 78 -0.52 -13.29 -15.41
CA ARG A 78 -0.56 -12.07 -14.59
C ARG A 78 0.11 -12.28 -13.25
N ARG A 79 -0.15 -13.44 -12.61
CA ARG A 79 0.52 -13.82 -11.35
C ARG A 79 2.03 -13.80 -11.49
N GLU A 80 2.57 -14.40 -12.57
CA GLU A 80 4.01 -14.43 -12.80
C GLU A 80 4.58 -13.03 -13.08
N LEU A 81 3.89 -12.21 -13.87
CA LEU A 81 4.30 -10.83 -14.11
C LEU A 81 4.30 -9.99 -12.83
N HIS A 82 3.31 -10.15 -11.95
CA HIS A 82 3.30 -9.52 -10.64
C HIS A 82 4.48 -9.99 -9.78
N ARG A 83 4.75 -11.31 -9.75
CA ARG A 83 5.88 -11.86 -9.02
C ARG A 83 7.21 -11.25 -9.48
N GLN A 84 7.45 -11.22 -10.78
CA GLN A 84 8.65 -10.64 -11.37
C GLN A 84 8.78 -9.15 -11.04
N TYR A 85 7.70 -8.41 -11.13
CA TYR A 85 7.68 -6.99 -10.83
C TYR A 85 7.96 -6.69 -9.35
N ILE A 86 7.33 -7.41 -8.44
CA ILE A 86 7.59 -7.27 -6.99
C ILE A 86 9.07 -7.57 -6.70
N ARG A 87 9.60 -8.65 -7.24
CA ARG A 87 11.02 -9.02 -7.07
C ARG A 87 11.96 -7.98 -7.68
N GLN A 88 11.59 -7.36 -8.80
CA GLN A 88 12.36 -6.25 -9.38
C GLN A 88 12.39 -5.04 -8.44
N CYS A 89 11.28 -4.68 -7.80
CA CYS A 89 11.24 -3.63 -6.79
C CYS A 89 12.19 -3.94 -5.62
N LEU A 90 12.15 -5.18 -5.11
CA LEU A 90 13.01 -5.62 -4.01
C LEU A 90 14.49 -5.63 -4.39
N ASN A 91 14.83 -6.19 -5.55
CA ASN A 91 16.21 -6.26 -6.04
C ASN A 91 16.82 -4.88 -6.25
N ASN A 92 16.02 -3.92 -6.76
CA ASN A 92 16.50 -2.57 -7.00
C ASN A 92 16.98 -1.87 -5.73
N PHE A 93 16.32 -2.15 -4.61
CA PHE A 93 16.61 -1.51 -3.33
C PHE A 93 17.19 -2.46 -2.27
N ALA A 94 17.68 -3.60 -2.69
CA ALA A 94 18.17 -4.65 -1.79
C ALA A 94 19.28 -4.22 -0.83
N ASP A 95 20.01 -3.17 -1.17
CA ASP A 95 21.11 -2.59 -0.40
C ASP A 95 20.75 -1.21 0.21
N ASN A 96 19.50 -0.76 0.05
CA ASN A 96 19.05 0.54 0.52
C ASN A 96 18.23 0.41 1.82
N SER A 97 18.89 0.63 2.96
CA SER A 97 18.26 0.49 4.30
C SER A 97 17.18 1.53 4.59
N ASN A 98 17.10 2.60 3.82
CA ASN A 98 16.15 3.70 3.96
C ASN A 98 14.89 3.56 3.09
N VAL A 99 14.73 2.47 2.34
CA VAL A 99 13.56 2.26 1.48
C VAL A 99 12.57 1.32 2.15
N ILE A 100 11.33 1.77 2.24
CA ILE A 100 10.19 1.05 2.80
C ILE A 100 9.27 0.68 1.64
N GLN A 101 9.00 -0.61 1.46
CA GLN A 101 8.12 -1.13 0.42
C GLN A 101 6.66 -1.09 0.89
N LEU A 102 5.75 -0.63 0.05
CA LEU A 102 4.30 -0.75 0.25
C LEU A 102 3.59 -1.04 -1.07
N THR A 103 2.36 -1.52 -1.00
CA THR A 103 1.62 -1.96 -2.18
C THR A 103 1.33 -0.82 -3.14
N SER A 104 0.76 0.29 -2.66
CA SER A 104 0.39 1.43 -3.52
C SER A 104 0.00 2.65 -2.69
N ALA A 105 0.02 3.81 -3.32
CA ALA A 105 -0.72 4.98 -2.87
C ALA A 105 -2.22 4.66 -2.81
N GLU A 106 -2.87 5.07 -1.74
CA GLU A 106 -4.32 4.94 -1.54
C GLU A 106 -4.86 3.52 -1.81
N PHE A 107 -4.12 2.49 -1.39
CA PHE A 107 -4.44 1.11 -1.68
C PHE A 107 -5.67 0.63 -0.93
N THR A 108 -6.69 0.22 -1.68
CA THR A 108 -7.93 -0.37 -1.17
C THR A 108 -8.20 -1.76 -1.77
N GLY A 109 -7.16 -2.40 -2.26
CA GLY A 109 -7.23 -3.70 -2.94
C GLY A 109 -7.59 -4.87 -2.01
N PRO A 110 -7.83 -6.05 -2.58
CA PRO A 110 -8.33 -7.21 -1.86
C PRO A 110 -7.25 -7.91 -1.03
N LEU A 111 -7.69 -8.59 0.03
CA LEU A 111 -6.84 -9.35 0.94
C LEU A 111 -5.92 -10.36 0.22
N HIS A 112 -6.46 -11.13 -0.73
CA HIS A 112 -5.69 -12.17 -1.42
C HIS A 112 -4.50 -11.62 -2.20
N PHE A 113 -4.60 -10.40 -2.74
CA PHE A 113 -3.48 -9.76 -3.43
C PHE A 113 -2.39 -9.29 -2.45
N VAL A 114 -2.77 -8.76 -1.29
CA VAL A 114 -1.82 -8.38 -0.23
C VAL A 114 -1.11 -9.62 0.32
N GLN A 115 -1.84 -10.71 0.52
CA GLN A 115 -1.26 -11.99 0.92
C GLN A 115 -0.22 -12.48 -0.08
N PHE A 116 -0.56 -12.47 -1.36
CA PHE A 116 0.38 -12.82 -2.44
C PHE A 116 1.62 -11.92 -2.46
N TRP A 117 1.43 -10.60 -2.32
CA TRP A 117 2.54 -9.64 -2.29
C TRP A 117 3.51 -9.92 -1.14
N LEU A 118 2.98 -10.17 0.07
CA LEU A 118 3.80 -10.54 1.24
C LEU A 118 4.46 -11.91 1.08
N ASP A 119 3.78 -12.88 0.49
CA ASP A 119 4.34 -14.22 0.24
C ASP A 119 5.55 -14.12 -0.73
N VAL A 120 5.46 -13.29 -1.78
CA VAL A 120 6.59 -13.05 -2.70
C VAL A 120 7.77 -12.36 -1.99
N ILE A 121 7.50 -11.43 -1.08
CA ILE A 121 8.56 -10.80 -0.27
C ILE A 121 9.24 -11.83 0.63
N ALA A 122 8.47 -12.65 1.35
CA ALA A 122 8.99 -13.69 2.21
C ALA A 122 9.86 -14.72 1.47
N GLU A 123 9.43 -15.10 0.26
CA GLU A 123 10.21 -15.97 -0.62
C GLU A 123 11.53 -15.30 -1.03
N TRP A 124 11.49 -14.04 -1.46
CA TRP A 124 12.67 -13.28 -1.85
C TRP A 124 13.65 -13.12 -0.68
N GLU A 125 13.16 -12.84 0.53
CA GLU A 125 13.99 -12.75 1.73
C GLU A 125 14.68 -14.07 2.06
N THR A 126 13.95 -15.18 1.91
CA THR A 126 14.48 -16.53 2.16
C THR A 126 15.57 -16.90 1.14
N GLU A 127 15.35 -16.61 -0.13
CA GLU A 127 16.27 -16.93 -1.22
C GLU A 127 17.54 -16.09 -1.20
N THR A 128 17.43 -14.80 -0.83
CA THR A 128 18.55 -13.86 -0.90
C THR A 128 19.29 -13.68 0.43
N GLY A 129 18.69 -14.07 1.54
CA GLY A 129 19.17 -13.75 2.89
C GLY A 129 19.07 -12.28 3.27
N LYS A 130 18.47 -11.44 2.41
CA LYS A 130 18.26 -10.01 2.65
C LYS A 130 16.89 -9.75 3.30
N LYS A 131 16.72 -8.56 3.87
CA LYS A 131 15.47 -8.11 4.48
C LYS A 131 14.97 -6.84 3.80
N ALA A 132 13.70 -6.83 3.41
CA ALA A 132 12.99 -5.64 3.02
C ALA A 132 12.37 -4.96 4.24
N LYS A 133 12.24 -3.63 4.23
CA LYS A 133 11.35 -2.95 5.17
C LYS A 133 9.97 -2.83 4.53
N VAL A 134 8.95 -3.32 5.23
CA VAL A 134 7.61 -3.47 4.67
C VAL A 134 6.59 -2.70 5.49
N ALA A 135 5.85 -1.80 4.83
CA ALA A 135 4.71 -1.10 5.40
C ALA A 135 3.40 -1.71 4.91
N LEU A 136 2.53 -2.05 5.84
CA LEU A 136 1.17 -2.52 5.55
C LEU A 136 0.21 -1.34 5.52
N SER A 137 0.03 -0.75 4.33
CA SER A 137 -0.82 0.40 4.07
C SER A 137 -2.07 -0.05 3.31
N THR A 138 -3.09 -0.52 4.04
CA THR A 138 -4.31 -1.10 3.47
C THR A 138 -5.55 -0.66 4.25
N THR A 139 -6.73 -1.12 3.86
CA THR A 139 -7.96 -0.98 4.65
C THR A 139 -7.85 -1.78 5.97
N LYS A 140 -8.64 -1.41 6.97
CA LYS A 140 -8.53 -2.00 8.32
C LYS A 140 -8.78 -3.50 8.36
N ASP A 141 -9.78 -3.97 7.64
CA ASP A 141 -10.12 -5.39 7.54
C ASP A 141 -8.97 -6.21 6.95
N VAL A 142 -8.31 -5.70 5.92
CA VAL A 142 -7.12 -6.32 5.33
C VAL A 142 -5.93 -6.25 6.29
N GLN A 143 -5.70 -5.11 6.95
CA GLN A 143 -4.65 -4.97 7.97
C GLN A 143 -4.83 -6.00 9.09
N ASP A 144 -6.02 -6.07 9.66
CA ASP A 144 -6.32 -6.97 10.78
C ASP A 144 -6.18 -8.44 10.35
N ALA A 145 -6.64 -8.82 9.16
CA ALA A 145 -6.51 -10.18 8.63
C ALA A 145 -5.04 -10.59 8.38
N ILE A 146 -4.21 -9.70 7.84
CA ILE A 146 -2.77 -9.95 7.66
C ILE A 146 -2.06 -10.07 9.00
N LEU A 147 -2.35 -9.19 9.95
CA LEU A 147 -1.71 -9.18 11.25
C LEU A 147 -2.16 -10.35 12.14
N ALA A 148 -3.31 -10.93 11.89
CA ALA A 148 -3.78 -12.16 12.53
C ALA A 148 -3.10 -13.44 12.00
N ASP A 149 -2.45 -13.38 10.85
CA ASP A 149 -1.66 -14.48 10.29
C ASP A 149 -0.18 -14.34 10.72
N PRO A 150 0.33 -15.16 11.65
CA PRO A 150 1.69 -14.99 12.18
C PRO A 150 2.78 -15.04 11.09
N LYS A 151 2.57 -15.84 10.04
CA LYS A 151 3.54 -15.97 8.95
C LYS A 151 3.67 -14.67 8.17
N ARG A 152 2.57 -14.05 7.79
CA ARG A 152 2.56 -12.80 7.03
C ARG A 152 2.83 -11.59 7.91
N ALA A 153 2.33 -11.61 9.15
CA ALA A 153 2.65 -10.59 10.13
C ALA A 153 4.17 -10.46 10.36
N ALA A 154 4.92 -11.56 10.29
CA ALA A 154 6.38 -11.54 10.45
C ALA A 154 7.12 -10.77 9.34
N VAL A 155 6.52 -10.61 8.17
CA VAL A 155 7.09 -9.85 7.03
C VAL A 155 6.85 -8.33 7.20
N VAL A 156 5.83 -7.94 7.97
CA VAL A 156 5.44 -6.53 8.14
C VAL A 156 6.24 -5.88 9.25
N ASP A 157 6.89 -4.75 8.97
CA ASP A 157 7.63 -3.94 9.96
C ASP A 157 6.80 -2.75 10.46
N ILE A 158 5.99 -2.16 9.56
CA ILE A 158 5.28 -0.92 9.80
C ILE A 158 3.79 -1.12 9.50
N ILE A 159 2.94 -0.73 10.45
CA ILE A 159 1.49 -0.67 10.26
C ILE A 159 1.15 0.78 9.90
N ASP A 160 0.75 1.02 8.64
CA ASP A 160 0.47 2.36 8.15
C ASP A 160 -1.04 2.61 8.04
N ILE A 161 -1.55 3.50 8.88
CA ILE A 161 -2.98 3.82 8.97
C ILE A 161 -3.29 4.99 8.04
N ARG A 162 -3.96 4.70 6.92
CA ARG A 162 -4.32 5.72 5.91
C ARG A 162 -5.78 5.71 5.50
N TYR A 163 -6.40 4.53 5.42
CA TYR A 163 -7.66 4.37 4.70
C TYR A 163 -8.83 4.07 5.61
N TRP A 164 -8.64 4.24 6.90
CA TRP A 164 -9.68 4.11 7.90
C TRP A 164 -9.39 5.03 9.10
N HIS A 165 -10.40 5.36 9.88
CA HIS A 165 -10.25 6.14 11.11
C HIS A 165 -11.42 5.93 12.04
N TYR A 166 -11.18 6.13 13.31
CA TYR A 166 -12.25 6.20 14.29
C TYR A 166 -13.04 7.50 14.15
N LYS A 167 -14.31 7.45 14.59
CA LYS A 167 -15.22 8.57 14.75
C LYS A 167 -15.75 8.55 16.17
N THR A 168 -16.38 9.64 16.60
CA THR A 168 -17.02 9.75 17.92
C THR A 168 -18.04 8.65 18.17
N ASP A 169 -18.78 8.27 17.14
CA ASP A 169 -19.90 7.32 17.16
C ASP A 169 -19.62 6.00 16.43
N GLY A 170 -18.35 5.69 16.16
CA GLY A 170 -18.02 4.46 15.46
C GLY A 170 -16.69 4.49 14.72
N ILE A 171 -16.67 3.87 13.54
CA ILE A 171 -15.48 3.78 12.68
C ILE A 171 -15.84 3.98 11.21
N PHE A 172 -14.98 4.70 10.50
CA PHE A 172 -14.96 4.67 9.03
C PHE A 172 -13.89 3.65 8.60
N ALA A 173 -14.33 2.49 8.17
CA ALA A 173 -13.45 1.40 7.74
C ALA A 173 -14.05 0.73 6.49
N PRO A 174 -13.75 1.25 5.29
CA PRO A 174 -14.21 0.63 4.05
C PRO A 174 -13.57 -0.75 3.88
N GLU A 175 -14.31 -1.65 3.23
CA GLU A 175 -13.90 -3.01 2.99
C GLU A 175 -12.91 -3.09 1.82
N GLY A 176 -11.80 -3.79 2.02
CA GLY A 176 -10.78 -4.01 1.01
C GLY A 176 -11.31 -4.84 -0.16
N GLY A 177 -10.93 -4.43 -1.39
CA GLY A 177 -11.42 -5.05 -2.61
C GLY A 177 -12.85 -4.68 -3.02
N LYS A 178 -13.55 -3.86 -2.25
CA LYS A 178 -14.89 -3.36 -2.58
C LYS A 178 -14.85 -2.00 -3.28
N ASN A 179 -13.91 -1.83 -4.12
CA ASN A 179 -13.91 -0.89 -5.24
C ASN A 179 -14.32 0.55 -4.93
N MET A 180 -13.70 1.13 -3.95
CA MET A 180 -13.76 2.58 -3.80
C MET A 180 -12.62 3.20 -4.59
N ALA A 181 -12.94 4.00 -5.59
CA ALA A 181 -11.93 4.81 -6.25
C ALA A 181 -11.18 5.63 -5.19
N PRO A 182 -9.84 5.72 -5.23
CA PRO A 182 -9.04 6.37 -4.20
C PRO A 182 -9.53 7.77 -3.85
N ARG A 183 -9.92 8.57 -4.83
CA ARG A 183 -10.50 9.92 -4.60
C ARG A 183 -11.79 9.89 -3.79
N GLN A 184 -12.68 8.90 -4.01
CA GLN A 184 -13.91 8.79 -3.23
C GLN A 184 -13.60 8.39 -1.81
N HIS A 185 -12.63 7.49 -1.64
CA HIS A 185 -12.16 7.04 -0.35
C HIS A 185 -11.59 8.22 0.45
N MET A 186 -10.64 8.97 -0.11
CA MET A 186 -10.02 10.12 0.54
C MET A 186 -11.01 11.25 0.84
N ARG A 187 -11.98 11.50 -0.03
CA ARG A 187 -13.05 12.48 0.22
C ARG A 187 -13.93 12.09 1.40
N LYS A 188 -14.22 10.79 1.57
CA LYS A 188 -15.00 10.27 2.69
C LYS A 188 -14.19 10.21 3.97
N MET A 189 -12.92 9.88 3.86
CA MET A 189 -12.00 9.78 4.98
C MET A 189 -11.82 11.13 5.68
N LYS A 190 -11.68 12.23 4.93
CA LYS A 190 -11.57 13.61 5.43
C LYS A 190 -10.80 13.69 6.74
N VAL A 191 -9.52 13.37 6.71
CA VAL A 191 -8.63 13.31 7.89
C VAL A 191 -8.75 14.56 8.77
N GLY A 192 -9.06 15.72 8.19
CA GLY A 192 -9.33 16.95 8.93
C GLY A 192 -10.55 16.94 9.84
N LYS A 193 -11.33 15.85 9.83
CA LYS A 193 -12.43 15.62 10.78
C LYS A 193 -12.10 14.62 11.87
N VAL A 194 -10.92 14.00 11.82
CA VAL A 194 -10.45 13.09 12.87
C VAL A 194 -10.01 13.93 14.07
N THR A 195 -10.53 13.62 15.23
CA THR A 195 -10.15 14.28 16.49
C THR A 195 -8.85 13.72 17.06
N PHE A 196 -8.26 14.43 18.02
CA PHE A 196 -7.09 13.96 18.76
C PHE A 196 -7.33 12.58 19.36
N THR A 197 -8.44 12.39 20.05
CA THR A 197 -8.80 11.10 20.71
C THR A 197 -8.92 9.97 19.72
N GLU A 198 -9.51 10.21 18.56
CA GLU A 198 -9.71 9.21 17.51
C GLU A 198 -8.39 8.79 16.87
N ALA A 199 -7.50 9.74 16.58
CA ALA A 199 -6.16 9.46 16.07
C ALA A 199 -5.31 8.69 17.11
N TYR A 200 -5.32 9.15 18.37
CA TYR A 200 -4.66 8.47 19.48
C TYR A 200 -5.15 7.02 19.61
N LYS A 201 -6.45 6.81 19.62
CA LYS A 201 -7.07 5.48 19.74
C LYS A 201 -6.61 4.55 18.62
N ALA A 202 -6.60 5.01 17.38
CA ALA A 202 -6.21 4.20 16.23
C ALA A 202 -4.76 3.72 16.31
N VAL A 203 -3.85 4.61 16.65
CA VAL A 203 -2.43 4.28 16.80
C VAL A 203 -2.18 3.38 18.00
N ASN A 204 -2.76 3.74 19.15
CA ASN A 204 -2.59 3.01 20.41
C ASN A 204 -3.10 1.56 20.30
N GLU A 205 -4.18 1.30 19.53
CA GLU A 205 -4.68 -0.05 19.29
C GLU A 205 -3.60 -0.97 18.75
N TYR A 206 -2.89 -0.55 17.69
CA TYR A 206 -1.85 -1.37 17.09
C TYR A 206 -0.54 -1.34 17.89
N ARG A 207 -0.21 -0.24 18.56
CA ARG A 207 0.95 -0.18 19.43
C ARG A 207 0.85 -1.15 20.62
N GLN A 208 -0.35 -1.34 21.16
CA GLN A 208 -0.58 -2.31 22.24
C GLN A 208 -0.56 -3.76 21.74
N LYS A 209 -1.20 -4.02 20.60
CA LYS A 209 -1.28 -5.37 20.02
C LYS A 209 0.04 -5.85 19.43
N PHE A 210 0.83 -4.93 18.87
CA PHE A 210 2.07 -5.22 18.13
C PHE A 210 3.20 -4.27 18.54
N PRO A 211 3.68 -4.34 19.80
CA PRO A 211 4.65 -3.38 20.34
C PRO A 211 5.99 -3.37 19.59
N GLN A 212 6.32 -4.46 18.89
CA GLN A 212 7.54 -4.61 18.09
C GLN A 212 7.46 -3.97 16.71
N LYS A 213 6.27 -3.55 16.26
CA LYS A 213 6.07 -2.90 14.95
C LYS A 213 5.98 -1.41 15.08
N ALA A 214 6.52 -0.67 14.12
CA ALA A 214 6.23 0.74 14.01
C ALA A 214 4.78 0.96 13.56
N VAL A 215 4.16 2.04 14.04
CA VAL A 215 2.82 2.43 13.60
C VAL A 215 2.91 3.85 13.06
N THR A 216 2.45 4.03 11.82
CA THR A 216 2.34 5.35 11.20
C THR A 216 0.88 5.72 10.98
N PHE A 217 0.58 7.01 11.07
CA PHE A 217 -0.74 7.55 10.81
C PHE A 217 -0.63 8.75 9.88
N TYR A 218 -1.34 8.71 8.77
CA TYR A 218 -1.34 9.78 7.78
C TYR A 218 -2.15 10.98 8.26
N ALA A 219 -1.49 11.92 8.91
CA ALA A 219 -2.14 13.06 9.56
C ALA A 219 -2.22 14.32 8.69
N GLN A 220 -1.75 14.30 7.49
CA GLN A 220 -1.76 15.30 6.43
C GLN A 220 -2.05 16.75 6.89
N ASN A 221 -1.01 17.54 7.13
CA ASN A 221 -1.08 18.97 7.47
C ASN A 221 -1.86 19.37 8.74
N TYR A 222 -2.12 18.42 9.65
CA TYR A 222 -2.80 18.70 10.92
C TYR A 222 -1.85 18.54 12.12
N PRO A 223 -1.22 19.62 12.61
CA PRO A 223 -0.27 19.56 13.73
C PRO A 223 -0.84 18.88 14.99
N ALA A 224 -2.13 19.12 15.27
CA ALA A 224 -2.80 18.50 16.41
C ALA A 224 -2.86 16.96 16.32
N MET A 225 -2.99 16.42 15.10
CA MET A 225 -2.98 14.97 14.89
C MET A 225 -1.58 14.39 15.08
N GLY A 226 -0.53 15.11 14.69
CA GLY A 226 0.86 14.70 14.92
C GLY A 226 1.14 14.45 16.41
N TRP A 227 0.65 15.30 17.29
CA TRP A 227 0.77 15.09 18.73
C TRP A 227 0.00 13.87 19.23
N ALA A 228 -1.21 13.64 18.74
CA ALA A 228 -1.99 12.46 19.08
C ALA A 228 -1.24 11.17 18.70
N VAL A 229 -0.69 11.13 17.48
CA VAL A 229 0.08 10.02 16.97
C VAL A 229 1.34 9.78 17.79
N PHE A 230 2.11 10.84 18.06
CA PHE A 230 3.33 10.77 18.86
C PHE A 230 3.06 10.27 20.29
N MET A 231 2.07 10.81 20.97
CA MET A 231 1.70 10.41 22.33
C MET A 231 1.19 8.97 22.41
N ALA A 232 0.61 8.46 21.34
CA ALA A 232 0.21 7.06 21.20
C ALA A 232 1.39 6.11 20.85
N GLY A 233 2.61 6.66 20.68
CA GLY A 233 3.81 5.91 20.31
C GLY A 233 3.93 5.60 18.82
N GLY A 234 3.28 6.38 17.98
CA GLY A 234 3.37 6.30 16.53
C GLY A 234 4.22 7.38 15.89
N SER A 235 4.26 7.41 14.57
CA SER A 235 4.94 8.40 13.72
C SER A 235 4.04 8.89 12.61
N CYS A 236 4.24 10.13 12.16
CA CYS A 236 3.56 10.68 11.01
C CYS A 236 4.50 10.66 9.80
N PRO A 237 4.19 9.91 8.72
CA PRO A 237 4.87 10.10 7.45
C PRO A 237 4.45 11.44 6.83
N VAL A 238 5.38 12.10 6.18
CA VAL A 238 5.19 13.39 5.48
C VAL A 238 5.14 13.15 3.99
#